data_25adc50e112b285a23eca4f6f4341c20
#
_entry.id   25adc50e112b285a23eca4f6f4341c20
#
_cell.length_a   1.000
_cell.length_b   1.000
_cell.length_c   1.000
_cell.angle_alpha   90.00
_cell.angle_beta   90.00
_cell.angle_gamma   90.00
#
_symmetry.space_group_name_H-M   'P 1'
#
loop_
_entity.id
_entity.type
_entity.pdbx_description
1 polymer ?
#
loop_
_entity_poly.entity_id
_entity_poly.type
_entity_poly.pdbx_seq_one_letter_code
_entity_poly.pdbx_strand_id
1 'polypeptide(L)'
;MVMKKRRVAAFVVTLAVASLASMETKAAEKLNCTVVLDAESGSVLHRDGTCDKAFAPQSSFKLPLAIMGYDAGILKNATNPRLNYKSEWKRPKREQKSVDPTIWERDSIVWYSQEITRRLGKAKFADYVQRFGYGNADVRGVPGQTDGLTESWLMSSLKISADQQVDFVRRFVTGTLPVSKEAIAKTEAIIPQFSAADGWQVYGKTGSGRMRTKANTYDGDWWLGWFVGWAQKGERKVVFASLNIDDWRGDEPISFATRDALIADLPKRIK
;
A
#
# COMPACT_ATOMS: atom_id res chain seq x y z
N MET A 1 46.47 61.47 -52.40
CA MET A 1 45.03 61.20 -52.34
C MET A 1 44.87 59.72 -51.93
N VAL A 2 44.73 59.44 -50.64
CA VAL A 2 44.74 58.05 -50.07
C VAL A 2 43.32 57.72 -49.71
N MET A 3 42.76 56.71 -50.41
CA MET A 3 41.42 56.14 -50.13
C MET A 3 41.48 55.16 -49.00
N LYS A 4 40.82 55.47 -47.86
CA LYS A 4 40.58 54.55 -46.74
C LYS A 4 39.42 53.55 -47.06
N LYS A 5 39.72 52.30 -47.23
CA LYS A 5 38.70 51.23 -47.30
C LYS A 5 38.14 50.94 -45.90
N ARG A 6 36.82 51.16 -45.71
CA ARG A 6 36.07 50.76 -44.52
C ARG A 6 35.75 49.24 -44.65
N ARG A 7 36.17 48.46 -43.68
CA ARG A 7 35.73 47.05 -43.51
C ARG A 7 34.42 47.09 -42.72
N VAL A 8 33.35 46.55 -43.31
CA VAL A 8 32.09 46.26 -42.61
C VAL A 8 32.22 44.86 -41.99
N ALA A 9 32.15 44.78 -40.66
CA ALA A 9 32.09 43.51 -39.96
C ALA A 9 30.61 43.09 -39.87
N ALA A 10 30.29 41.96 -40.49
CA ALA A 10 28.96 41.32 -40.35
C ALA A 10 28.90 40.53 -39.05
N PHE A 11 28.07 40.92 -38.15
CA PHE A 11 27.73 40.14 -36.94
C PHE A 11 26.71 39.05 -37.32
N VAL A 12 27.09 37.81 -37.25
CA VAL A 12 26.22 36.65 -37.38
C VAL A 12 25.65 36.40 -35.98
N VAL A 13 24.36 36.71 -35.76
CA VAL A 13 23.64 36.33 -34.53
C VAL A 13 23.09 34.95 -34.71
N THR A 14 23.71 34.00 -34.04
CA THR A 14 23.21 32.61 -33.96
C THR A 14 22.11 32.53 -32.92
N LEU A 15 20.85 32.44 -33.37
CA LEU A 15 19.73 32.11 -32.48
C LEU A 15 19.84 30.65 -32.05
N ALA A 16 20.18 30.40 -30.78
CA ALA A 16 20.04 29.09 -30.15
C ALA A 16 18.56 28.84 -29.84
N VAL A 17 17.90 28.03 -30.64
CA VAL A 17 16.56 27.49 -30.33
C VAL A 17 16.69 26.46 -29.21
N ALA A 18 16.41 26.90 -28.00
CA ALA A 18 16.26 25.95 -26.86
C ALA A 18 14.98 25.14 -27.08
N SER A 19 15.14 23.87 -27.43
CA SER A 19 14.06 22.88 -27.46
C SER A 19 13.59 22.66 -26.03
N LEU A 20 12.47 23.26 -25.64
CA LEU A 20 11.72 22.90 -24.45
C LEU A 20 11.14 21.50 -24.71
N ALA A 21 11.84 20.46 -24.24
CA ALA A 21 11.26 19.14 -24.13
C ALA A 21 10.11 19.24 -23.13
N SER A 22 8.87 19.25 -23.63
CA SER A 22 7.68 19.09 -22.81
C SER A 22 7.78 17.74 -22.14
N MET A 23 8.06 17.73 -20.82
CA MET A 23 7.89 16.55 -19.99
C MET A 23 6.39 16.26 -19.95
N GLU A 24 5.91 15.39 -20.84
CA GLU A 24 4.58 14.83 -20.72
C GLU A 24 4.47 14.17 -19.35
N THR A 25 3.69 14.78 -18.48
CA THR A 25 3.24 14.13 -17.23
C THR A 25 2.26 13.04 -17.65
N LYS A 26 2.73 11.78 -17.71
CA LYS A 26 1.85 10.65 -17.98
C LYS A 26 0.75 10.66 -16.91
N ALA A 27 -0.48 10.94 -17.33
CA ALA A 27 -1.67 10.87 -16.47
C ALA A 27 -1.81 9.45 -15.87
N ALA A 28 -2.53 9.33 -14.77
CA ALA A 28 -2.86 8.01 -14.22
C ALA A 28 -3.56 7.17 -15.29
N GLU A 29 -3.21 5.90 -15.34
CA GLU A 29 -3.73 4.94 -16.32
C GLU A 29 -4.52 3.88 -15.58
N LYS A 30 -5.66 3.47 -16.13
CA LYS A 30 -6.44 2.35 -15.60
C LYS A 30 -5.56 1.11 -15.52
N LEU A 31 -5.53 0.49 -14.34
CA LEU A 31 -4.71 -0.68 -14.10
C LEU A 31 -5.46 -1.63 -13.15
N ASN A 32 -5.41 -2.91 -13.48
CA ASN A 32 -5.83 -3.95 -12.58
C ASN A 32 -4.73 -5.01 -12.46
N CYS A 33 -4.76 -5.71 -11.35
CA CYS A 33 -4.00 -6.92 -11.13
C CYS A 33 -4.69 -7.80 -10.11
N THR A 34 -4.67 -9.10 -10.34
CA THR A 34 -5.00 -10.11 -9.32
C THR A 34 -3.99 -11.25 -9.39
N VAL A 35 -3.34 -11.54 -8.26
CA VAL A 35 -2.44 -12.69 -8.10
C VAL A 35 -2.99 -13.56 -6.99
N VAL A 36 -3.05 -14.88 -7.25
CA VAL A 36 -3.41 -15.90 -6.24
C VAL A 36 -2.37 -17.01 -6.29
N LEU A 37 -1.78 -17.33 -5.15
CA LEU A 37 -0.83 -18.44 -5.01
C LEU A 37 -1.40 -19.50 -4.06
N ASP A 38 -1.03 -20.73 -4.30
CA ASP A 38 -1.10 -21.76 -3.27
C ASP A 38 -0.12 -21.42 -2.14
N ALA A 39 -0.59 -21.42 -0.90
CA ALA A 39 0.22 -20.94 0.22
C ALA A 39 1.39 -21.86 0.55
N GLU A 40 1.21 -23.18 0.42
CA GLU A 40 2.22 -24.18 0.76
C GLU A 40 3.29 -24.26 -0.33
N SER A 41 2.89 -24.58 -1.56
CA SER A 41 3.82 -24.76 -2.68
C SER A 41 4.38 -23.45 -3.24
N GLY A 42 3.64 -22.33 -3.12
CA GLY A 42 3.94 -21.08 -3.79
C GLY A 42 3.60 -21.07 -5.28
N SER A 43 2.95 -22.10 -5.78
CA SER A 43 2.53 -22.20 -7.18
C SER A 43 1.52 -21.12 -7.51
N VAL A 44 1.67 -20.49 -8.68
CA VAL A 44 0.73 -19.49 -9.19
C VAL A 44 -0.54 -20.20 -9.65
N LEU A 45 -1.66 -19.96 -8.96
CA LEU A 45 -2.97 -20.47 -9.35
C LEU A 45 -3.68 -19.52 -10.32
N HIS A 46 -3.47 -18.22 -10.12
CA HIS A 46 -4.00 -17.18 -10.98
C HIS A 46 -3.09 -15.96 -10.98
N ARG A 47 -2.84 -15.37 -12.14
CA ARG A 47 -2.16 -14.08 -12.28
C ARG A 47 -2.68 -13.38 -13.53
N ASP A 48 -3.33 -12.23 -13.35
CA ASP A 48 -3.91 -11.44 -14.43
C ASP A 48 -3.65 -9.95 -14.21
N GLY A 49 -3.45 -9.21 -15.31
CA GLY A 49 -3.18 -7.79 -15.31
C GLY A 49 -1.72 -7.41 -15.02
N THR A 50 -1.50 -6.14 -14.63
CA THR A 50 -0.17 -5.56 -14.40
C THR A 50 0.22 -5.68 -12.92
N CYS A 51 0.88 -6.76 -12.55
CA CYS A 51 1.11 -7.15 -11.16
C CYS A 51 2.49 -6.78 -10.61
N ASP A 52 3.42 -6.40 -11.46
CA ASP A 52 4.81 -6.03 -11.15
C ASP A 52 5.02 -4.55 -10.81
N LYS A 53 4.07 -3.68 -11.18
CA LYS A 53 4.15 -2.25 -10.84
C LYS A 53 3.88 -2.02 -9.36
N ALA A 54 4.74 -1.21 -8.72
CA ALA A 54 4.68 -0.92 -7.30
C ALA A 54 3.93 0.39 -7.00
N PHE A 55 3.01 0.32 -6.03
CA PHE A 55 2.20 1.45 -5.55
C PHE A 55 2.21 1.52 -4.03
N ALA A 56 1.79 2.66 -3.46
CA ALA A 56 1.68 2.79 -2.03
C ALA A 56 0.65 1.78 -1.47
N PRO A 57 0.98 1.03 -0.40
CA PRO A 57 0.10 -0.02 0.12
C PRO A 57 -1.17 0.53 0.79
N GLN A 58 -1.18 1.79 1.18
CA GLN A 58 -2.31 2.38 1.90
C GLN A 58 -2.66 1.58 3.16
N SER A 59 -3.92 1.43 3.47
CA SER A 59 -4.36 0.68 4.65
C SER A 59 -4.13 -0.83 4.57
N SER A 60 -3.71 -1.42 3.43
CA SER A 60 -3.24 -2.81 3.42
C SER A 60 -1.96 -2.99 4.23
N PHE A 61 -1.20 -1.90 4.45
CA PHE A 61 -0.02 -1.87 5.33
C PHE A 61 -0.35 -2.14 6.81
N LYS A 62 -1.62 -2.11 7.21
CA LYS A 62 -2.00 -2.47 8.58
C LYS A 62 -1.65 -3.93 8.90
N LEU A 63 -1.74 -4.83 7.93
CA LEU A 63 -1.33 -6.24 8.12
C LEU A 63 0.14 -6.36 8.56
N PRO A 64 1.17 -5.88 7.82
CA PRO A 64 2.54 -5.92 8.33
C PRO A 64 2.73 -5.09 9.61
N LEU A 65 1.99 -3.99 9.78
CA LEU A 65 2.11 -3.16 10.98
C LEU A 65 1.54 -3.85 12.23
N ALA A 66 0.50 -4.68 12.10
CA ALA A 66 -0.01 -5.51 13.20
C ALA A 66 1.06 -6.52 13.66
N ILE A 67 1.72 -7.19 12.71
CA ILE A 67 2.82 -8.10 13.00
C ILE A 67 3.93 -7.37 13.77
N MET A 68 4.37 -6.21 13.28
CA MET A 68 5.37 -5.38 13.96
C MET A 68 4.93 -4.99 15.37
N GLY A 69 3.67 -4.58 15.52
CA GLY A 69 3.09 -4.14 16.79
C GLY A 69 3.03 -5.25 17.84
N TYR A 70 2.65 -6.48 17.44
CA TYR A 70 2.65 -7.63 18.33
C TYR A 70 4.05 -8.12 18.64
N ASP A 71 4.92 -8.24 17.66
CA ASP A 71 6.30 -8.72 17.84
C ASP A 71 7.12 -7.79 18.72
N ALA A 72 6.93 -6.47 18.57
CA ALA A 72 7.55 -5.47 19.45
C ALA A 72 6.87 -5.33 20.82
N GLY A 73 5.79 -6.07 21.10
CA GLY A 73 5.05 -6.00 22.36
C GLY A 73 4.27 -4.69 22.58
N ILE A 74 4.05 -3.89 21.52
CA ILE A 74 3.22 -2.68 21.57
C ILE A 74 1.74 -3.05 21.63
N LEU A 75 1.32 -3.99 20.80
CA LEU A 75 0.02 -4.64 20.87
C LEU A 75 0.13 -5.87 21.78
N LYS A 76 -0.83 -6.06 22.67
CA LYS A 76 -0.81 -7.15 23.66
C LYS A 76 -1.74 -8.30 23.26
N ASN A 77 -2.96 -7.94 22.87
CA ASN A 77 -4.00 -8.88 22.42
C ASN A 77 -5.01 -8.13 21.51
N ALA A 78 -6.10 -8.77 21.14
CA ALA A 78 -7.12 -8.23 20.24
C ALA A 78 -7.80 -6.92 20.73
N THR A 79 -7.75 -6.65 22.06
CA THR A 79 -8.42 -5.49 22.66
C THR A 79 -7.48 -4.56 23.43
N ASN A 80 -6.16 -4.83 23.46
CA ASN A 80 -5.20 -4.06 24.22
C ASN A 80 -3.92 -3.77 23.38
N PRO A 81 -3.47 -2.49 23.34
CA PRO A 81 -3.98 -1.33 24.05
C PRO A 81 -5.26 -0.75 23.45
N ARG A 82 -6.16 -0.30 24.31
CA ARG A 82 -7.28 0.56 23.92
C ARG A 82 -6.88 2.01 24.09
N LEU A 83 -6.90 2.76 22.98
CA LEU A 83 -6.46 4.16 22.93
C LEU A 83 -7.65 5.06 22.59
N ASN A 84 -7.66 6.26 23.19
CA ASN A 84 -8.67 7.27 22.87
C ASN A 84 -8.16 8.22 21.78
N TYR A 85 -9.08 8.62 20.90
CA TYR A 85 -8.82 9.67 19.93
C TYR A 85 -8.46 10.99 20.63
N LYS A 86 -7.56 11.74 20.01
CA LYS A 86 -7.20 13.09 20.46
C LYS A 86 -7.55 14.10 19.37
N SER A 87 -8.23 15.19 19.73
CA SER A 87 -8.75 16.19 18.79
C SER A 87 -7.65 16.88 17.97
N GLU A 88 -6.44 16.99 18.49
CA GLU A 88 -5.29 17.54 17.76
C GLU A 88 -4.89 16.74 16.51
N TRP A 89 -5.30 15.48 16.42
CA TRP A 89 -5.02 14.64 15.24
C TRP A 89 -5.88 14.97 14.02
N LYS A 90 -6.95 15.75 14.16
CA LYS A 90 -7.81 16.27 13.08
C LYS A 90 -8.26 15.21 12.10
N ARG A 91 -8.78 14.07 12.60
CA ARG A 91 -9.25 12.95 11.78
C ARG A 91 -10.76 13.05 11.47
N PRO A 92 -11.23 12.41 10.38
CA PRO A 92 -12.66 12.32 10.06
C PRO A 92 -13.48 11.78 11.24
N LYS A 93 -14.76 12.20 11.36
CA LYS A 93 -15.67 11.82 12.47
C LYS A 93 -15.70 10.30 12.72
N ARG A 94 -15.65 9.48 11.66
CA ARG A 94 -15.63 8.01 11.78
C ARG A 94 -14.43 7.45 12.56
N GLU A 95 -13.33 8.21 12.64
CA GLU A 95 -12.11 7.82 13.37
C GLU A 95 -12.04 8.42 14.79
N GLN A 96 -12.98 9.32 15.16
CA GLN A 96 -12.98 10.03 16.45
C GLN A 96 -13.64 9.18 17.54
N LYS A 97 -13.02 8.10 17.92
CA LYS A 97 -13.53 7.12 18.90
C LYS A 97 -12.40 6.43 19.64
N SER A 98 -12.74 5.70 20.69
CA SER A 98 -11.83 4.77 21.37
C SER A 98 -11.58 3.54 20.48
N VAL A 99 -10.32 3.13 20.31
CA VAL A 99 -9.88 2.11 19.37
C VAL A 99 -8.94 1.14 20.04
N ASP A 100 -9.15 -0.14 19.79
CA ASP A 100 -8.28 -1.26 20.11
C ASP A 100 -7.80 -1.95 18.81
N PRO A 101 -6.92 -2.96 18.87
CA PRO A 101 -6.39 -3.60 17.67
C PRO A 101 -7.46 -4.17 16.73
N THR A 102 -8.54 -4.77 17.24
CA THR A 102 -9.64 -5.30 16.42
C THR A 102 -10.40 -4.17 15.70
N ILE A 103 -10.76 -3.11 16.44
CA ILE A 103 -11.45 -1.94 15.87
C ILE A 103 -10.55 -1.25 14.85
N TRP A 104 -9.25 -1.14 15.13
CA TRP A 104 -8.25 -0.55 14.24
C TRP A 104 -8.20 -1.24 12.86
N GLU A 105 -8.09 -2.58 12.83
CA GLU A 105 -8.07 -3.34 11.58
C GLU A 105 -9.41 -3.29 10.86
N ARG A 106 -10.53 -3.53 11.57
CA ARG A 106 -11.87 -3.56 11.02
C ARG A 106 -12.26 -2.21 10.40
N ASP A 107 -12.10 -1.12 11.13
CA ASP A 107 -12.56 0.21 10.74
C ASP A 107 -11.46 1.02 10.03
N SER A 108 -10.28 0.42 9.83
CA SER A 108 -9.15 0.99 9.10
C SER A 108 -8.66 2.34 9.65
N ILE A 109 -8.55 2.48 10.98
CA ILE A 109 -8.22 3.72 11.67
C ILE A 109 -6.78 4.14 11.43
N VAL A 110 -6.55 5.31 10.83
CA VAL A 110 -5.20 5.76 10.45
C VAL A 110 -4.38 6.21 11.66
N TRP A 111 -4.96 7.01 12.56
CA TRP A 111 -4.23 7.54 13.71
C TRP A 111 -3.69 6.43 14.63
N TYR A 112 -4.36 5.29 14.72
CA TYR A 112 -3.89 4.16 15.51
C TYR A 112 -2.64 3.52 14.88
N SER A 113 -2.59 3.42 13.53
CA SER A 113 -1.36 3.03 12.82
C SER A 113 -0.20 3.96 13.14
N GLN A 114 -0.46 5.27 13.11
CA GLN A 114 0.55 6.29 13.41
C GLN A 114 1.05 6.21 14.87
N GLU A 115 0.18 5.86 15.82
CA GLU A 115 0.58 5.62 17.21
C GLU A 115 1.46 4.37 17.36
N ILE A 116 1.17 3.29 16.61
CA ILE A 116 2.05 2.11 16.60
C ILE A 116 3.43 2.49 16.08
N THR A 117 3.52 3.19 14.94
CA THR A 117 4.83 3.56 14.38
C THR A 117 5.59 4.55 15.25
N ARG A 118 4.91 5.50 15.91
CA ARG A 118 5.55 6.39 16.91
C ARG A 118 6.14 5.60 18.08
N ARG A 119 5.45 4.57 18.58
CA ARG A 119 5.92 3.70 19.66
C ARG A 119 7.06 2.78 19.23
N LEU A 120 7.06 2.33 17.97
CA LEU A 120 8.21 1.61 17.39
C LEU A 120 9.45 2.49 17.31
N GLY A 121 9.25 3.75 16.94
CA GLY A 121 10.33 4.66 16.61
C GLY A 121 10.93 4.38 15.22
N LYS A 122 11.59 5.37 14.66
CA LYS A 122 12.07 5.37 13.27
C LYS A 122 12.99 4.19 12.94
N ALA A 123 13.94 3.88 13.82
CA ALA A 123 14.92 2.83 13.58
C ALA A 123 14.28 1.43 13.53
N LYS A 124 13.46 1.07 14.53
CA LYS A 124 12.75 -0.23 14.53
C LYS A 124 11.76 -0.36 13.40
N PHE A 125 11.03 0.71 13.08
CA PHE A 125 10.09 0.71 11.97
C PHE A 125 10.80 0.42 10.63
N ALA A 126 11.91 1.11 10.35
CA ALA A 126 12.72 0.87 9.15
C ALA A 126 13.31 -0.55 9.12
N ASP A 127 13.83 -1.04 10.26
CA ASP A 127 14.38 -2.39 10.40
C ASP A 127 13.32 -3.47 10.09
N TYR A 128 12.11 -3.36 10.63
CA TYR A 128 11.03 -4.29 10.31
C TYR A 128 10.68 -4.31 8.83
N VAL A 129 10.47 -3.13 8.22
CA VAL A 129 10.12 -3.04 6.80
C VAL A 129 11.20 -3.66 5.92
N GLN A 130 12.48 -3.45 6.27
CA GLN A 130 13.61 -4.05 5.57
C GLN A 130 13.69 -5.58 5.78
N ARG A 131 13.59 -6.07 7.01
CA ARG A 131 13.61 -7.51 7.32
C ARG A 131 12.45 -8.27 6.70
N PHE A 132 11.30 -7.61 6.56
CA PHE A 132 10.16 -8.18 5.85
C PHE A 132 10.37 -8.20 4.33
N GLY A 133 11.36 -7.50 3.78
CA GLY A 133 11.51 -7.30 2.34
C GLY A 133 10.26 -6.67 1.74
N TYR A 134 9.62 -5.76 2.47
CA TYR A 134 8.33 -5.22 2.08
C TYR A 134 8.49 -4.11 1.03
N GLY A 135 8.23 -4.46 -0.22
CA GLY A 135 8.31 -3.55 -1.36
C GLY A 135 9.70 -2.94 -1.54
N ASN A 136 9.75 -1.63 -1.76
CA ASN A 136 11.02 -0.88 -1.90
C ASN A 136 11.69 -0.53 -0.55
N ALA A 137 11.09 -0.92 0.57
CA ALA A 137 11.52 -0.64 1.94
C ALA A 137 11.80 0.85 2.25
N ASP A 138 11.27 1.76 1.45
CA ASP A 138 11.49 3.21 1.64
C ASP A 138 10.47 3.81 2.60
N VAL A 139 10.88 4.06 3.83
CA VAL A 139 10.08 4.68 4.88
C VAL A 139 10.52 6.12 5.20
N ARG A 140 11.23 6.78 4.26
CA ARG A 140 11.72 8.16 4.47
C ARG A 140 10.60 9.20 4.42
N GLY A 141 9.51 8.91 3.72
CA GLY A 141 8.42 9.86 3.49
C GLY A 141 8.66 10.72 2.25
N VAL A 142 7.85 11.76 2.09
CA VAL A 142 8.00 12.73 0.99
C VAL A 142 9.30 13.51 1.19
N PRO A 143 10.14 13.68 0.14
CA PRO A 143 11.35 14.50 0.23
C PRO A 143 11.07 15.90 0.78
N GLY A 144 11.84 16.32 1.78
CA GLY A 144 11.68 17.61 2.45
C GLY A 144 10.61 17.66 3.55
N GLN A 145 9.91 16.54 3.82
CA GLN A 145 8.95 16.41 4.92
C GLN A 145 9.47 15.46 6.00
N THR A 146 8.91 15.56 7.22
CA THR A 146 9.26 14.71 8.37
C THR A 146 8.21 13.61 8.62
N ASP A 147 7.50 13.23 7.59
CA ASP A 147 6.32 12.38 7.63
C ASP A 147 6.60 10.87 7.48
N GLY A 148 7.83 10.48 7.20
CA GLY A 148 8.20 9.09 6.90
C GLY A 148 7.75 8.07 7.96
N LEU A 149 7.83 8.44 9.23
CA LEU A 149 7.39 7.57 10.33
C LEU A 149 5.88 7.34 10.39
N THR A 150 5.06 8.28 9.90
CA THR A 150 3.61 8.27 10.08
C THR A 150 2.82 8.23 8.78
N GLU A 151 3.46 8.50 7.63
CA GLU A 151 2.80 8.68 6.34
C GLU A 151 3.44 7.86 5.19
N SER A 152 4.61 7.22 5.40
CA SER A 152 5.36 6.58 4.32
C SER A 152 4.54 5.61 3.46
N TRP A 153 3.53 4.95 4.05
CA TRP A 153 2.63 4.01 3.35
C TRP A 153 1.38 4.66 2.74
N LEU A 154 1.14 5.97 2.99
CA LEU A 154 -0.06 6.73 2.57
C LEU A 154 0.26 7.61 1.35
N MET A 155 0.29 7.02 0.14
CA MET A 155 0.67 7.71 -1.12
C MET A 155 2.02 8.45 -1.03
N SER A 156 2.98 7.87 -0.33
CA SER A 156 4.30 8.45 -0.08
C SER A 156 5.42 7.53 -0.58
N SER A 157 6.54 7.43 0.14
CA SER A 157 7.77 6.76 -0.31
C SER A 157 7.68 5.24 -0.39
N LEU A 158 6.94 4.59 0.53
CA LEU A 158 6.81 3.13 0.55
C LEU A 158 5.89 2.65 -0.58
N LYS A 159 6.42 1.76 -1.41
CA LYS A 159 5.70 1.18 -2.55
C LYS A 159 5.93 -0.31 -2.63
N ILE A 160 4.92 -1.03 -3.07
CA ILE A 160 4.94 -2.49 -3.21
C ILE A 160 4.08 -2.90 -4.40
N SER A 161 4.48 -3.94 -5.12
CA SER A 161 3.71 -4.54 -6.21
C SER A 161 2.76 -5.63 -5.68
N ALA A 162 1.80 -6.06 -6.51
CA ALA A 162 0.91 -7.16 -6.13
C ALA A 162 1.69 -8.49 -5.99
N ASP A 163 2.67 -8.72 -6.86
CA ASP A 163 3.56 -9.89 -6.75
C ASP A 163 4.32 -9.90 -5.42
N GLN A 164 4.82 -8.75 -4.96
CA GLN A 164 5.49 -8.61 -3.66
C GLN A 164 4.53 -8.71 -2.48
N GLN A 165 3.31 -8.18 -2.62
CA GLN A 165 2.27 -8.30 -1.57
C GLN A 165 1.90 -9.77 -1.33
N VAL A 166 1.66 -10.53 -2.40
CA VAL A 166 1.27 -11.94 -2.26
C VAL A 166 2.40 -12.80 -1.69
N ASP A 167 3.67 -12.50 -2.05
CA ASP A 167 4.83 -13.17 -1.43
C ASP A 167 4.93 -12.85 0.07
N PHE A 168 4.75 -11.59 0.45
CA PHE A 168 4.74 -11.19 1.85
C PHE A 168 3.65 -11.93 2.64
N VAL A 169 2.41 -11.98 2.10
CA VAL A 169 1.30 -12.70 2.74
C VAL A 169 1.60 -14.20 2.83
N ARG A 170 2.21 -14.79 1.79
CA ARG A 170 2.61 -16.19 1.83
C ARG A 170 3.58 -16.46 2.97
N ARG A 171 4.62 -15.67 3.12
CA ARG A 171 5.57 -15.78 4.23
C ARG A 171 4.93 -15.57 5.60
N PHE A 172 3.93 -14.70 5.68
CA PHE A 172 3.14 -14.53 6.91
C PHE A 172 2.36 -15.80 7.26
N VAL A 173 1.54 -16.34 6.35
CA VAL A 173 0.67 -17.49 6.65
C VAL A 173 1.40 -18.83 6.75
N THR A 174 2.64 -18.92 6.21
CA THR A 174 3.53 -20.09 6.38
C THR A 174 4.47 -19.96 7.57
N GLY A 175 4.41 -18.83 8.30
CA GLY A 175 5.23 -18.62 9.49
C GLY A 175 6.73 -18.42 9.20
N THR A 176 7.10 -18.01 7.98
CA THR A 176 8.51 -17.83 7.57
C THR A 176 9.01 -16.38 7.68
N LEU A 177 8.16 -15.46 8.13
CA LEU A 177 8.61 -14.12 8.49
C LEU A 177 9.50 -14.17 9.74
N PRO A 178 10.53 -13.27 9.83
CA PRO A 178 11.46 -13.23 10.98
C PRO A 178 10.84 -12.56 12.21
N VAL A 179 9.76 -13.15 12.74
CA VAL A 179 9.00 -12.69 13.92
C VAL A 179 8.55 -13.89 14.76
N SER A 180 8.06 -13.61 15.96
CA SER A 180 7.53 -14.66 16.84
C SER A 180 6.25 -15.31 16.26
N LYS A 181 6.07 -16.62 16.49
CA LYS A 181 4.83 -17.34 16.15
C LYS A 181 3.61 -16.73 16.84
N GLU A 182 3.81 -16.19 18.03
CA GLU A 182 2.76 -15.49 18.78
C GLU A 182 2.30 -14.21 18.08
N ALA A 183 3.22 -13.43 17.50
CA ALA A 183 2.87 -12.23 16.74
C ALA A 183 2.06 -12.59 15.48
N ILE A 184 2.40 -13.68 14.81
CA ILE A 184 1.62 -14.18 13.67
C ILE A 184 0.20 -14.56 14.12
N ALA A 185 0.05 -15.42 15.10
CA ALA A 185 -1.26 -15.89 15.57
C ALA A 185 -2.15 -14.74 16.08
N LYS A 186 -1.57 -13.77 16.83
CA LYS A 186 -2.30 -12.61 17.31
C LYS A 186 -2.72 -11.68 16.17
N THR A 187 -1.91 -11.56 15.11
CA THR A 187 -2.26 -10.78 13.93
C THR A 187 -3.41 -11.46 13.17
N GLU A 188 -3.33 -12.76 12.90
CA GLU A 188 -4.42 -13.51 12.24
C GLU A 188 -5.77 -13.30 12.96
N ALA A 189 -5.77 -13.27 14.29
CA ALA A 189 -6.97 -13.13 15.10
C ALA A 189 -7.71 -11.79 14.94
N ILE A 190 -7.07 -10.75 14.43
CA ILE A 190 -7.67 -9.42 14.28
C ILE A 190 -7.92 -8.99 12.83
N ILE A 191 -7.43 -9.76 11.84
CA ILE A 191 -7.65 -9.44 10.43
C ILE A 191 -9.14 -9.63 10.08
N PRO A 192 -9.77 -8.68 9.36
CA PRO A 192 -11.16 -8.80 8.94
C PRO A 192 -11.42 -10.09 8.16
N GLN A 193 -12.53 -10.76 8.48
CA GLN A 193 -12.95 -12.02 7.90
C GLN A 193 -14.21 -11.84 7.04
N PHE A 194 -14.27 -12.57 5.93
CA PHE A 194 -15.36 -12.61 4.98
C PHE A 194 -15.62 -14.05 4.55
N SER A 195 -16.81 -14.32 4.00
CA SER A 195 -17.16 -15.62 3.42
C SER A 195 -17.18 -15.52 1.90
N ALA A 196 -16.63 -16.52 1.23
CA ALA A 196 -16.77 -16.70 -0.20
C ALA A 196 -17.59 -17.96 -0.50
N ALA A 197 -17.99 -18.15 -1.77
CA ALA A 197 -18.70 -19.34 -2.20
C ALA A 197 -17.90 -20.63 -1.92
N ASP A 198 -18.55 -21.76 -1.98
CA ASP A 198 -17.97 -23.09 -1.80
C ASP A 198 -17.30 -23.32 -0.43
N GLY A 199 -17.68 -22.52 0.59
CA GLY A 199 -17.19 -22.69 1.96
C GLY A 199 -15.80 -22.12 2.24
N TRP A 200 -15.28 -21.24 1.36
CA TRP A 200 -14.04 -20.52 1.61
C TRP A 200 -14.22 -19.42 2.65
N GLN A 201 -13.35 -19.39 3.64
CA GLN A 201 -13.20 -18.26 4.56
C GLN A 201 -12.06 -17.37 4.06
N VAL A 202 -12.33 -16.07 3.92
CA VAL A 202 -11.39 -15.09 3.37
C VAL A 202 -10.98 -14.12 4.47
N TYR A 203 -9.70 -13.89 4.61
CA TYR A 203 -9.12 -12.97 5.57
C TYR A 203 -8.32 -11.93 4.80
N GLY A 204 -8.53 -10.66 5.06
CA GLY A 204 -7.78 -9.67 4.30
C GLY A 204 -8.02 -8.24 4.70
N LYS A 205 -7.11 -7.39 4.24
CA LYS A 205 -7.11 -5.98 4.49
C LYS A 205 -7.24 -5.17 3.21
N THR A 206 -8.19 -4.25 3.21
CA THR A 206 -8.38 -3.26 2.15
C THR A 206 -7.46 -2.05 2.34
N GLY A 207 -7.12 -1.38 1.22
CA GLY A 207 -6.40 -0.10 1.25
C GLY A 207 -6.83 0.78 0.09
N SER A 208 -7.27 2.01 0.37
CA SER A 208 -7.63 2.98 -0.67
C SER A 208 -6.81 4.25 -0.55
N GLY A 209 -6.51 4.87 -1.68
CA GLY A 209 -5.88 6.18 -1.74
C GLY A 209 -6.14 6.87 -3.07
N ARG A 210 -6.25 8.20 -3.04
CA ARG A 210 -6.33 8.99 -4.26
C ARG A 210 -4.94 9.11 -4.86
N MET A 211 -4.84 8.86 -6.17
CA MET A 211 -3.56 8.92 -6.89
C MET A 211 -2.97 10.33 -6.84
N ARG A 212 -1.64 10.40 -6.87
CA ARG A 212 -0.91 11.66 -6.91
C ARG A 212 0.04 11.69 -8.10
N THR A 213 0.20 12.87 -8.68
CA THR A 213 1.21 13.16 -9.69
C THR A 213 2.62 13.14 -9.09
N LYS A 214 3.64 13.22 -9.95
CA LYS A 214 5.04 13.40 -9.50
C LYS A 214 5.24 14.68 -8.66
N ALA A 215 4.43 15.72 -8.90
CA ALA A 215 4.43 16.95 -8.12
C ALA A 215 3.70 16.84 -6.77
N ASN A 216 3.29 15.62 -6.38
CA ASN A 216 2.56 15.32 -5.16
C ASN A 216 1.18 16.00 -5.06
N THR A 217 0.61 16.44 -6.16
CA THR A 217 -0.78 16.91 -6.28
C THR A 217 -1.71 15.74 -6.61
N TYR A 218 -3.02 15.89 -6.38
CA TYR A 218 -3.98 14.86 -6.78
C TYR A 218 -4.07 14.75 -8.31
N ASP A 219 -4.13 13.53 -8.81
CA ASP A 219 -4.25 13.21 -10.24
C ASP A 219 -5.73 12.97 -10.57
N GLY A 220 -6.47 14.05 -10.76
CA GLY A 220 -7.91 13.98 -11.04
C GLY A 220 -8.67 13.18 -9.99
N ASP A 221 -9.62 12.36 -10.41
CA ASP A 221 -10.39 11.44 -9.58
C ASP A 221 -9.90 9.99 -9.67
N TRP A 222 -8.62 9.82 -9.99
CA TRP A 222 -7.98 8.52 -10.02
C TRP A 222 -7.72 8.00 -8.61
N TRP A 223 -8.20 6.79 -8.36
CA TRP A 223 -8.10 6.11 -7.07
C TRP A 223 -7.43 4.75 -7.21
N LEU A 224 -6.74 4.37 -6.15
CA LEU A 224 -6.11 3.08 -5.97
C LEU A 224 -6.87 2.30 -4.90
N GLY A 225 -7.17 1.02 -5.17
CA GLY A 225 -7.80 0.09 -4.24
C GLY A 225 -7.05 -1.23 -4.15
N TRP A 226 -6.56 -1.57 -2.95
CA TRP A 226 -5.98 -2.86 -2.60
C TRP A 226 -6.98 -3.74 -1.87
N PHE A 227 -6.91 -5.05 -2.12
CA PHE A 227 -7.36 -6.09 -1.20
C PHE A 227 -6.30 -7.19 -1.14
N VAL A 228 -5.75 -7.43 0.05
CA VAL A 228 -4.58 -8.30 0.26
C VAL A 228 -4.86 -9.22 1.44
N GLY A 229 -4.55 -10.52 1.29
CA GLY A 229 -4.83 -11.47 2.35
C GLY A 229 -4.72 -12.93 1.92
N TRP A 230 -5.46 -13.78 2.59
CA TRP A 230 -5.51 -15.22 2.32
C TRP A 230 -6.93 -15.76 2.42
N ALA A 231 -7.14 -16.93 1.84
CA ALA A 231 -8.38 -17.68 2.00
C ALA A 231 -8.07 -19.13 2.39
N GLN A 232 -8.99 -19.73 3.15
CA GLN A 232 -8.84 -21.08 3.68
C GLN A 232 -10.13 -21.89 3.53
N LYS A 233 -9.97 -23.16 3.16
CA LYS A 233 -11.05 -24.16 3.15
C LYS A 233 -10.47 -25.50 3.59
N GLY A 234 -10.85 -25.97 4.79
CA GLY A 234 -10.18 -27.11 5.43
C GLY A 234 -8.69 -26.82 5.62
N GLU A 235 -7.84 -27.72 5.15
CA GLU A 235 -6.39 -27.56 5.21
C GLU A 235 -5.82 -26.71 4.06
N ARG A 236 -6.56 -26.58 2.95
CA ARG A 236 -6.10 -25.81 1.79
C ARG A 236 -6.13 -24.31 2.07
N LYS A 237 -4.99 -23.67 1.88
CA LYS A 237 -4.82 -22.22 2.04
C LYS A 237 -4.26 -21.61 0.76
N VAL A 238 -4.81 -20.50 0.34
CA VAL A 238 -4.31 -19.70 -0.78
C VAL A 238 -4.08 -18.27 -0.32
N VAL A 239 -3.13 -17.59 -0.93
CA VAL A 239 -2.83 -16.17 -0.64
C VAL A 239 -3.12 -15.33 -1.87
N PHE A 240 -3.52 -14.08 -1.66
CA PHE A 240 -3.88 -13.21 -2.78
C PHE A 240 -3.48 -11.75 -2.56
N ALA A 241 -3.29 -11.06 -3.67
CA ALA A 241 -3.24 -9.61 -3.75
C ALA A 241 -4.03 -9.15 -4.97
N SER A 242 -4.97 -8.26 -4.77
CA SER A 242 -5.73 -7.62 -5.84
C SER A 242 -5.58 -6.10 -5.76
N LEU A 243 -5.32 -5.48 -6.91
CA LEU A 243 -5.16 -4.04 -7.10
C LEU A 243 -6.07 -3.56 -8.21
N ASN A 244 -6.75 -2.45 -7.97
CA ASN A 244 -7.47 -1.72 -8.99
C ASN A 244 -7.10 -0.23 -8.94
N ILE A 245 -6.80 0.37 -10.09
CA ILE A 245 -6.62 1.82 -10.26
C ILE A 245 -7.58 2.26 -11.34
N ASP A 246 -8.50 3.17 -11.00
CA ASP A 246 -9.52 3.66 -11.92
C ASP A 246 -9.93 5.11 -11.61
N ASP A 247 -10.56 5.77 -12.55
CA ASP A 247 -11.34 7.00 -12.33
C ASP A 247 -12.63 6.61 -11.59
N TRP A 248 -12.54 6.63 -10.26
CA TRP A 248 -13.57 6.07 -9.39
C TRP A 248 -14.57 7.12 -8.93
N ARG A 249 -15.85 6.89 -9.24
CA ARG A 249 -16.98 7.77 -8.92
C ARG A 249 -18.00 7.14 -7.97
N GLY A 250 -17.69 5.96 -7.41
CA GLY A 250 -18.57 5.29 -6.46
C GLY A 250 -18.57 5.96 -5.08
N ASP A 251 -19.67 5.80 -4.34
CA ASP A 251 -19.84 6.34 -2.99
C ASP A 251 -18.92 5.64 -1.97
N GLU A 252 -18.68 4.35 -2.17
CA GLU A 252 -17.81 3.54 -1.32
C GLU A 252 -16.36 3.54 -1.83
N PRO A 253 -15.37 3.31 -0.95
CA PRO A 253 -13.97 3.21 -1.35
C PRO A 253 -13.76 2.14 -2.44
N ILE A 254 -12.99 2.46 -3.49
CA ILE A 254 -12.64 1.53 -4.58
C ILE A 254 -12.10 0.18 -4.09
N SER A 255 -11.42 0.15 -2.94
CA SER A 255 -10.92 -1.09 -2.35
C SER A 255 -12.03 -2.04 -1.88
N PHE A 256 -13.24 -1.55 -1.64
CA PHE A 256 -14.39 -2.41 -1.32
C PHE A 256 -14.87 -3.13 -2.59
N ALA A 257 -14.98 -2.41 -3.71
CA ALA A 257 -15.27 -3.05 -5.00
C ALA A 257 -14.19 -4.06 -5.40
N THR A 258 -12.90 -3.74 -5.16
CA THR A 258 -11.77 -4.65 -5.39
C THR A 258 -11.88 -5.92 -4.54
N ARG A 259 -12.22 -5.79 -3.26
CA ARG A 259 -12.48 -6.91 -2.33
C ARG A 259 -13.63 -7.78 -2.81
N ASP A 260 -14.77 -7.17 -3.09
CA ASP A 260 -16.00 -7.88 -3.41
C ASP A 260 -15.87 -8.64 -4.73
N ALA A 261 -15.22 -8.05 -5.73
CA ALA A 261 -14.90 -8.70 -6.99
C ALA A 261 -13.96 -9.92 -6.78
N LEU A 262 -12.92 -9.79 -5.96
CA LEU A 262 -12.04 -10.93 -5.66
C LEU A 262 -12.81 -12.05 -4.94
N ILE A 263 -13.59 -11.72 -3.90
CA ILE A 263 -14.34 -12.72 -3.11
C ILE A 263 -15.32 -13.48 -3.99
N ALA A 264 -16.05 -12.79 -4.88
CA ALA A 264 -17.00 -13.40 -5.80
C ALA A 264 -16.35 -14.36 -6.81
N ASP A 265 -15.14 -14.03 -7.26
CA ASP A 265 -14.44 -14.81 -8.30
C ASP A 265 -13.42 -15.82 -7.76
N LEU A 266 -13.06 -15.75 -6.48
CA LEU A 266 -12.01 -16.57 -5.89
C LEU A 266 -12.19 -18.08 -6.20
N PRO A 267 -13.37 -18.70 -6.02
CA PRO A 267 -13.53 -20.13 -6.27
C PRO A 267 -13.27 -20.54 -7.74
N LYS A 268 -13.46 -19.60 -8.68
CA LYS A 268 -13.18 -19.84 -10.10
C LYS A 268 -11.68 -19.73 -10.42
N ARG A 269 -10.96 -18.87 -9.69
CA ARG A 269 -9.54 -18.57 -9.89
C ARG A 269 -8.58 -19.62 -9.31
N ILE A 270 -9.09 -20.51 -8.45
CA ILE A 270 -8.30 -21.49 -7.68
C ILE A 270 -8.70 -22.97 -7.97
N LYS A 271 -9.40 -23.17 -9.09
CA LYS A 271 -9.78 -24.53 -9.55
C LYS A 271 -8.58 -25.33 -9.98
#